data_853a787ea7901d694c2b064e1dfb011f
#
_entry.id   853a787ea7901d694c2b064e1dfb011f
#
_cell.length_a   1.000
_cell.length_b   1.000
_cell.length_c   1.000
_cell.angle_alpha   90.00
_cell.angle_beta   90.00
_cell.angle_gamma   90.00
#
_symmetry.space_group_name_H-M   'P 1'
#
loop_
_entity.id
_entity.type
_entity.pdbx_description
1 polymer ?
#
loop_
_entity_poly.entity_id
_entity_poly.type
_entity_poly.pdbx_seq_one_letter_code
_entity_poly.pdbx_strand_id
1 'polypeptide(L)'
;GGPMYYLETGLRQRNLSWLAKPMGLFYAMSIVVGCLGIGNMFQSNQAFQQFVFITGGDASFFVDKGWLFGFILAGIVALVIIGGIKGIARVTSKLVPFMTLTYVIGALLVVILNAHKVPWAISAILTEAFNPSAMSGGMLGIMILGFQRAAFSNEAGIGSAAIAHATVKTKEPVSEGFVGLMEPFIDTVVICTLTALVILTTVYEPAMANEGIQGIALTSQAFSSTLSWSVLPLSFIAILFAFSTILSWSYYGSKGWTYIIGESIWAESFFKISFCFFIALGCMINLSAVLDFSDALIFITAIPNIFGLYVLAPVIKSELVNYQKRLHSGEIQHYRSSPD
;
A
#
# COMPACT_ATOMS: atom_id res chain seq x y z
N GLY A 1 -15.45 -9.60 5.42
CA GLY A 1 -14.48 -10.61 4.99
C GLY A 1 -13.06 -10.24 5.35
N GLY A 2 -12.12 -11.09 4.92
CA GLY A 2 -10.69 -10.91 5.16
C GLY A 2 -10.05 -12.09 5.88
N PRO A 3 -8.71 -12.04 6.11
CA PRO A 3 -7.95 -13.17 6.66
C PRO A 3 -8.47 -13.70 7.99
N MET A 4 -8.92 -12.85 8.91
CA MET A 4 -9.47 -13.28 10.19
C MET A 4 -10.63 -14.26 10.02
N TYR A 5 -11.45 -14.09 8.99
CA TYR A 5 -12.62 -14.93 8.71
C TYR A 5 -12.23 -16.23 8.00
N TYR A 6 -11.41 -16.16 6.93
CA TYR A 6 -11.06 -17.38 6.22
C TYR A 6 -10.03 -18.23 6.97
N LEU A 7 -9.19 -17.64 7.83
CA LEU A 7 -8.35 -18.41 8.75
C LEU A 7 -9.22 -19.20 9.73
N GLU A 8 -10.20 -18.55 10.36
CA GLU A 8 -11.07 -19.23 11.29
C GLU A 8 -11.87 -20.36 10.61
N THR A 9 -12.51 -20.09 9.48
CA THR A 9 -13.34 -21.07 8.79
C THR A 9 -12.50 -22.16 8.11
N GLY A 10 -11.45 -21.77 7.41
CA GLY A 10 -10.63 -22.69 6.61
C GLY A 10 -9.78 -23.63 7.48
N LEU A 11 -9.23 -23.15 8.59
CA LEU A 11 -8.50 -24.03 9.51
C LEU A 11 -9.42 -25.05 10.18
N ARG A 12 -10.68 -24.68 10.51
CA ARG A 12 -11.68 -25.65 11.00
C ARG A 12 -11.95 -26.74 9.98
N GLN A 13 -12.12 -26.38 8.68
CA GLN A 13 -12.35 -27.35 7.61
C GLN A 13 -11.15 -28.28 7.38
N ARG A 14 -9.95 -27.85 7.76
CA ARG A 14 -8.70 -28.62 7.64
C ARG A 14 -8.32 -29.38 8.92
N ASN A 15 -9.27 -29.60 9.85
CA ASN A 15 -9.08 -30.27 11.14
C ASN A 15 -8.07 -29.58 12.09
N LEU A 16 -7.85 -28.28 11.92
CA LEU A 16 -7.00 -27.43 12.77
C LEU A 16 -7.86 -26.48 13.62
N SER A 17 -8.98 -26.98 14.16
CA SER A 17 -9.97 -26.16 14.88
C SER A 17 -9.38 -25.44 16.11
N TRP A 18 -8.36 -26.02 16.74
CA TRP A 18 -7.67 -25.43 17.89
C TRP A 18 -6.86 -24.16 17.53
N LEU A 19 -6.35 -24.07 16.29
CA LEU A 19 -5.66 -22.89 15.77
C LEU A 19 -6.60 -21.85 15.14
N ALA A 20 -7.80 -22.24 14.76
CA ALA A 20 -8.69 -21.43 13.94
C ALA A 20 -8.98 -20.04 14.57
N LYS A 21 -9.47 -20.01 15.79
CA LYS A 21 -9.80 -18.77 16.51
C LYS A 21 -8.55 -17.98 16.92
N PRO A 22 -7.47 -18.61 17.49
CA PRO A 22 -6.24 -17.89 17.80
C PRO A 22 -5.60 -17.20 16.59
N MET A 23 -5.52 -17.87 15.44
CA MET A 23 -4.95 -17.28 14.22
C MET A 23 -5.80 -16.13 13.65
N GLY A 24 -7.13 -16.28 13.68
CA GLY A 24 -8.04 -15.21 13.29
C GLY A 24 -7.90 -13.98 14.19
N LEU A 25 -7.82 -14.17 15.52
CA LEU A 25 -7.60 -13.09 16.48
C LEU A 25 -6.21 -12.46 16.33
N PHE A 26 -5.17 -13.27 16.13
CA PHE A 26 -3.82 -12.76 15.92
C PHE A 26 -3.75 -11.87 14.68
N TYR A 27 -4.33 -12.32 13.56
CA TYR A 27 -4.43 -11.48 12.37
C TYR A 27 -5.24 -10.20 12.63
N ALA A 28 -6.38 -10.31 13.29
CA ALA A 28 -7.24 -9.15 13.58
C ALA A 28 -6.52 -8.10 14.44
N MET A 29 -5.79 -8.53 15.47
CA MET A 29 -4.98 -7.63 16.30
C MET A 29 -3.84 -6.99 15.51
N SER A 30 -3.12 -7.78 14.70
CA SER A 30 -2.00 -7.27 13.91
C SER A 30 -2.44 -6.27 12.86
N ILE A 31 -3.58 -6.47 12.16
CA ILE A 31 -4.09 -5.51 11.18
C ILE A 31 -4.62 -4.22 11.84
N VAL A 32 -5.20 -4.31 13.05
CA VAL A 32 -5.64 -3.12 13.80
C VAL A 32 -4.46 -2.24 14.20
N VAL A 33 -3.37 -2.83 14.68
CA VAL A 33 -2.17 -2.07 15.03
C VAL A 33 -1.41 -1.66 13.75
N GLY A 34 -1.31 -2.57 12.77
CA GLY A 34 -0.64 -2.33 11.49
C GLY A 34 -1.24 -1.18 10.71
N CYS A 35 -2.56 -1.03 10.72
CA CYS A 35 -3.21 0.08 10.02
C CYS A 35 -2.82 1.45 10.56
N LEU A 36 -2.42 1.56 11.82
CA LEU A 36 -1.97 2.81 12.43
C LEU A 36 -0.58 3.23 11.97
N GLY A 37 0.31 2.26 11.68
CA GLY A 37 1.66 2.52 11.16
C GLY A 37 1.65 2.73 9.65
N ILE A 38 1.48 1.63 8.92
CA ILE A 38 1.67 1.52 7.46
C ILE A 38 0.72 2.44 6.69
N GLY A 39 -0.56 2.31 6.97
CA GLY A 39 -1.64 2.97 6.22
C GLY A 39 -2.09 4.30 6.81
N ASN A 40 -1.50 4.75 7.90
CA ASN A 40 -1.90 5.97 8.59
C ASN A 40 -0.70 6.89 8.85
N MET A 41 0.10 6.63 9.90
CA MET A 41 1.19 7.52 10.31
C MET A 41 2.26 7.70 9.23
N PHE A 42 2.64 6.63 8.51
CA PHE A 42 3.59 6.75 7.40
C PHE A 42 3.04 7.64 6.29
N GLN A 43 1.80 7.43 5.90
CA GLN A 43 1.18 8.19 4.81
C GLN A 43 0.99 9.66 5.19
N SER A 44 0.51 9.93 6.40
CA SER A 44 0.33 11.31 6.88
C SER A 44 1.66 12.03 7.05
N ASN A 45 2.71 11.34 7.49
CA ASN A 45 4.07 11.87 7.57
C ASN A 45 4.57 12.28 6.18
N GLN A 46 4.50 11.39 5.19
CA GLN A 46 4.96 11.67 3.83
C GLN A 46 4.15 12.79 3.15
N ALA A 47 2.83 12.83 3.37
CA ALA A 47 1.99 13.93 2.89
C ALA A 47 2.41 15.27 3.51
N PHE A 48 2.72 15.30 4.80
CA PHE A 48 3.21 16.50 5.48
C PHE A 48 4.59 16.94 4.99
N GLN A 49 5.54 16.00 4.87
CA GLN A 49 6.87 16.30 4.33
C GLN A 49 6.79 16.89 2.91
N GLN A 50 5.93 16.33 2.07
CA GLN A 50 5.72 16.86 0.73
C GLN A 50 5.07 18.25 0.74
N PHE A 51 4.15 18.51 1.65
CA PHE A 51 3.56 19.82 1.85
C PHE A 51 4.59 20.86 2.32
N VAL A 52 5.45 20.50 3.27
CA VAL A 52 6.55 21.36 3.73
C VAL A 52 7.51 21.65 2.57
N PHE A 53 7.87 20.64 1.78
CA PHE A 53 8.76 20.79 0.63
C PHE A 53 8.26 21.86 -0.36
N ILE A 54 6.98 21.84 -0.72
CA ILE A 54 6.42 22.80 -1.70
C ILE A 54 6.15 24.19 -1.13
N THR A 55 6.08 24.32 0.20
CA THR A 55 5.82 25.60 0.87
C THR A 55 7.10 26.33 1.33
N GLY A 56 8.28 25.81 0.93
CA GLY A 56 9.57 26.46 1.17
C GLY A 56 10.62 25.59 1.88
N GLY A 57 10.39 24.29 2.04
CA GLY A 57 11.31 23.37 2.71
C GLY A 57 11.57 23.79 4.15
N ASP A 58 12.84 23.87 4.55
CA ASP A 58 13.23 24.27 5.92
C ASP A 58 12.83 25.71 6.26
N ALA A 59 12.61 26.55 5.25
CA ALA A 59 12.10 27.93 5.44
C ALA A 59 10.57 28.00 5.48
N SER A 60 9.86 26.89 5.35
CA SER A 60 8.40 26.86 5.38
C SER A 60 7.86 27.30 6.73
N PHE A 61 6.83 28.15 6.71
CA PHE A 61 6.07 28.50 7.92
C PHE A 61 5.46 27.26 8.63
N PHE A 62 5.32 26.15 7.90
CA PHE A 62 4.67 24.93 8.40
C PHE A 62 5.62 23.90 8.97
N VAL A 63 6.94 24.08 8.89
CA VAL A 63 7.93 23.04 9.28
C VAL A 63 7.68 22.47 10.68
N ASP A 64 7.34 23.31 11.65
CA ASP A 64 7.05 22.93 13.04
C ASP A 64 5.54 22.76 13.33
N LYS A 65 4.69 22.77 12.29
CA LYS A 65 3.23 22.74 12.43
C LYS A 65 2.60 21.49 11.88
N GLY A 66 3.29 20.35 12.02
CA GLY A 66 2.76 19.05 11.64
C GLY A 66 1.41 18.74 12.30
N TRP A 67 1.20 19.19 13.54
CA TRP A 67 -0.07 19.07 14.22
C TRP A 67 -1.23 19.74 13.47
N LEU A 68 -1.02 20.96 12.93
CA LEU A 68 -2.05 21.71 12.21
C LEU A 68 -2.43 20.99 10.89
N PHE A 69 -1.42 20.62 10.10
CA PHE A 69 -1.65 19.84 8.86
C PHE A 69 -2.32 18.50 9.17
N GLY A 70 -1.85 17.79 10.20
CA GLY A 70 -2.39 16.52 10.62
C GLY A 70 -3.86 16.58 11.05
N PHE A 71 -4.27 17.61 11.82
CA PHE A 71 -5.67 17.79 12.19
C PHE A 71 -6.56 18.16 10.99
N ILE A 72 -6.06 18.97 10.05
CA ILE A 72 -6.80 19.26 8.81
C ILE A 72 -6.98 17.99 7.99
N LEU A 73 -5.91 17.22 7.78
CA LEU A 73 -5.96 15.96 7.05
C LEU A 73 -6.90 14.96 7.74
N ALA A 74 -6.79 14.81 9.06
CA ALA A 74 -7.68 13.96 9.85
C ALA A 74 -9.15 14.36 9.72
N GLY A 75 -9.45 15.65 9.69
CA GLY A 75 -10.81 16.16 9.47
C GLY A 75 -11.35 15.78 8.09
N ILE A 76 -10.54 15.93 7.04
CA ILE A 76 -10.92 15.55 5.67
C ILE A 76 -11.14 14.02 5.58
N VAL A 77 -10.25 13.23 6.17
CA VAL A 77 -10.38 11.77 6.25
C VAL A 77 -11.65 11.39 7.01
N ALA A 78 -11.91 12.01 8.15
CA ALA A 78 -13.10 11.73 8.98
C ALA A 78 -14.39 11.90 8.19
N LEU A 79 -14.52 12.96 7.38
CA LEU A 79 -15.70 13.20 6.53
C LEU A 79 -15.97 12.04 5.57
N VAL A 80 -14.93 11.39 5.06
CA VAL A 80 -15.08 10.27 4.12
C VAL A 80 -15.36 8.96 4.86
N ILE A 81 -14.60 8.66 5.94
CA ILE A 81 -14.72 7.37 6.63
C ILE A 81 -15.99 7.21 7.44
N ILE A 82 -16.68 8.32 7.79
CA ILE A 82 -18.01 8.27 8.40
C ILE A 82 -19.00 7.55 7.47
N GLY A 83 -18.87 7.74 6.15
CA GLY A 83 -19.70 7.05 5.15
C GLY A 83 -19.38 5.56 4.95
N GLY A 84 -18.44 5.02 5.72
CA GLY A 84 -17.99 3.63 5.64
C GLY A 84 -17.44 3.25 4.25
N ILE A 85 -17.47 1.96 3.91
CA ILE A 85 -16.90 1.46 2.64
C ILE A 85 -17.50 2.12 1.39
N LYS A 86 -18.79 2.49 1.42
CA LYS A 86 -19.45 3.17 0.30
C LYS A 86 -18.91 4.59 0.10
N GLY A 87 -18.60 5.30 1.18
CA GLY A 87 -17.98 6.62 1.15
C GLY A 87 -16.55 6.53 0.59
N ILE A 88 -15.77 5.62 1.13
CA ILE A 88 -14.39 5.35 0.70
C ILE A 88 -14.37 5.00 -0.79
N ALA A 89 -15.12 4.00 -1.22
CA ALA A 89 -15.16 3.55 -2.61
C ALA A 89 -15.58 4.67 -3.59
N ARG A 90 -16.55 5.52 -3.22
CA ARG A 90 -16.97 6.66 -4.06
C ARG A 90 -15.84 7.66 -4.30
N VAL A 91 -15.01 7.89 -3.31
CA VAL A 91 -13.86 8.80 -3.41
C VAL A 91 -12.72 8.12 -4.17
N THR A 92 -12.30 6.94 -3.73
CA THR A 92 -11.12 6.26 -4.29
C THR A 92 -11.31 5.82 -5.73
N SER A 93 -12.51 5.38 -6.14
CA SER A 93 -12.80 4.97 -7.52
C SER A 93 -12.59 6.07 -8.58
N LYS A 94 -12.67 7.33 -8.18
CA LYS A 94 -12.39 8.47 -9.08
C LYS A 94 -10.97 8.98 -8.93
N LEU A 95 -10.49 9.01 -7.70
CA LEU A 95 -9.22 9.61 -7.34
C LEU A 95 -8.05 8.73 -7.78
N VAL A 96 -8.11 7.41 -7.55
CA VAL A 96 -7.02 6.49 -7.85
C VAL A 96 -6.69 6.43 -9.35
N PRO A 97 -7.65 6.24 -10.28
CA PRO A 97 -7.33 6.26 -11.71
C PRO A 97 -6.73 7.59 -12.17
N PHE A 98 -7.24 8.71 -11.68
CA PHE A 98 -6.72 10.02 -12.03
C PHE A 98 -5.26 10.21 -11.60
N MET A 99 -4.96 9.94 -10.32
CA MET A 99 -3.61 10.13 -9.79
C MET A 99 -2.61 9.16 -10.42
N THR A 100 -3.00 7.88 -10.60
CA THR A 100 -2.15 6.85 -11.21
C THR A 100 -1.82 7.20 -12.66
N LEU A 101 -2.83 7.56 -13.46
CA LEU A 101 -2.62 7.92 -14.86
C LEU A 101 -1.71 9.15 -14.99
N THR A 102 -1.95 10.17 -14.18
CA THR A 102 -1.13 11.40 -14.19
C THR A 102 0.30 11.12 -13.78
N TYR A 103 0.49 10.28 -12.75
CA TYR A 103 1.83 9.87 -12.31
C TYR A 103 2.57 9.08 -13.41
N VAL A 104 1.92 8.08 -13.99
CA VAL A 104 2.52 7.25 -15.06
C VAL A 104 2.90 8.08 -16.27
N ILE A 105 2.02 8.99 -16.72
CA ILE A 105 2.32 9.89 -17.83
C ILE A 105 3.53 10.77 -17.51
N GLY A 106 3.56 11.37 -16.33
CA GLY A 106 4.69 12.19 -15.88
C GLY A 106 5.99 11.41 -15.80
N ALA A 107 5.97 10.21 -15.22
CA ALA A 107 7.13 9.34 -15.09
C ALA A 107 7.65 8.87 -16.47
N LEU A 108 6.76 8.46 -17.37
CA LEU A 108 7.12 8.11 -18.75
C LEU A 108 7.76 9.29 -19.48
N LEU A 109 7.22 10.49 -19.31
CA LEU A 109 7.78 11.69 -19.93
C LEU A 109 9.21 11.96 -19.45
N VAL A 110 9.46 11.87 -18.13
CA VAL A 110 10.82 12.02 -17.58
C VAL A 110 11.76 10.95 -18.12
N VAL A 111 11.34 9.68 -18.15
CA VAL A 111 12.15 8.56 -18.66
C VAL A 111 12.45 8.73 -20.15
N ILE A 112 11.48 9.15 -20.97
CA ILE A 112 11.66 9.40 -22.41
C ILE A 112 12.65 10.55 -22.65
N LEU A 113 12.54 11.65 -21.91
CA LEU A 113 13.47 12.78 -22.01
C LEU A 113 14.91 12.40 -21.59
N ASN A 114 15.07 11.40 -20.75
CA ASN A 114 16.35 10.87 -20.30
C ASN A 114 16.65 9.47 -20.89
N ALA A 115 16.06 9.12 -22.04
CA ALA A 115 16.13 7.75 -22.61
C ALA A 115 17.56 7.25 -22.84
N HIS A 116 18.52 8.14 -23.10
CA HIS A 116 19.93 7.81 -23.27
C HIS A 116 20.57 7.19 -22.02
N LYS A 117 20.04 7.46 -20.81
CA LYS A 117 20.51 6.89 -19.54
C LYS A 117 19.80 5.57 -19.16
N VAL A 118 18.70 5.22 -19.82
CA VAL A 118 17.92 4.02 -19.47
C VAL A 118 18.72 2.72 -19.58
N PRO A 119 19.53 2.48 -20.63
CA PRO A 119 20.35 1.27 -20.69
C PRO A 119 21.34 1.15 -19.52
N TRP A 120 21.95 2.27 -19.13
CA TRP A 120 22.81 2.31 -17.96
C TRP A 120 22.03 2.04 -16.67
N ALA A 121 20.88 2.66 -16.48
CA ALA A 121 20.06 2.46 -15.29
C ALA A 121 19.63 0.99 -15.11
N ILE A 122 19.19 0.34 -16.19
CA ILE A 122 18.85 -1.09 -16.18
C ILE A 122 20.09 -1.94 -15.84
N SER A 123 21.24 -1.65 -16.47
CA SER A 123 22.48 -2.35 -16.18
C SER A 123 22.87 -2.17 -14.71
N ALA A 124 22.78 -0.95 -14.17
CA ALA A 124 23.09 -0.66 -12.78
C ALA A 124 22.18 -1.46 -11.82
N ILE A 125 20.86 -1.49 -12.06
CA ILE A 125 19.93 -2.28 -11.26
C ILE A 125 20.34 -3.76 -11.23
N LEU A 126 20.63 -4.34 -12.40
CA LEU A 126 20.96 -5.76 -12.51
C LEU A 126 22.34 -6.09 -11.92
N THR A 127 23.33 -5.26 -12.17
CA THR A 127 24.70 -5.51 -11.67
C THR A 127 24.79 -5.29 -10.16
N GLU A 128 24.21 -4.21 -9.63
CA GLU A 128 24.29 -3.90 -8.21
C GLU A 128 23.42 -4.83 -7.36
N ALA A 129 22.31 -5.37 -7.92
CA ALA A 129 21.50 -6.37 -7.22
C ALA A 129 22.31 -7.64 -6.86
N PHE A 130 23.34 -7.97 -7.63
CA PHE A 130 24.17 -9.16 -7.45
C PHE A 130 25.64 -8.84 -7.10
N ASN A 131 25.95 -7.58 -6.79
CA ASN A 131 27.31 -7.15 -6.48
C ASN A 131 27.68 -7.48 -5.02
N PRO A 132 28.66 -8.39 -4.77
CA PRO A 132 29.04 -8.75 -3.41
C PRO A 132 29.65 -7.61 -2.60
N SER A 133 30.27 -6.60 -3.24
CA SER A 133 30.95 -5.49 -2.57
C SER A 133 30.01 -4.37 -2.11
N ALA A 134 28.83 -4.24 -2.71
CA ALA A 134 27.76 -3.34 -2.20
C ALA A 134 27.16 -3.80 -0.86
N MET A 135 27.67 -4.90 -0.33
CA MET A 135 27.07 -5.75 0.68
C MET A 135 27.82 -5.65 2.01
N SER A 136 28.00 -4.45 2.56
CA SER A 136 28.48 -4.29 3.94
C SER A 136 27.59 -4.98 4.99
N GLY A 137 26.38 -5.42 4.61
CA GLY A 137 25.46 -6.27 5.38
C GLY A 137 25.28 -7.70 4.84
N GLY A 138 26.00 -8.07 3.77
CA GLY A 138 25.86 -9.37 3.10
C GLY A 138 24.63 -9.45 2.18
N MET A 139 24.65 -10.37 1.18
CA MET A 139 23.57 -10.60 0.19
C MET A 139 22.20 -10.78 0.84
N LEU A 140 22.15 -11.43 1.98
CA LEU A 140 20.92 -11.63 2.75
C LEU A 140 20.33 -10.31 3.24
N GLY A 141 21.13 -9.34 3.67
CA GLY A 141 20.64 -8.04 4.17
C GLY A 141 19.94 -7.22 3.09
N ILE A 142 20.56 -7.12 1.90
CA ILE A 142 19.95 -6.40 0.75
C ILE A 142 18.70 -7.12 0.26
N MET A 143 18.73 -8.46 0.20
CA MET A 143 17.57 -9.25 -0.21
C MET A 143 16.40 -9.08 0.77
N ILE A 144 16.66 -9.11 2.09
CA ILE A 144 15.65 -8.86 3.12
C ILE A 144 15.07 -7.46 2.97
N LEU A 145 15.91 -6.44 2.79
CA LEU A 145 15.45 -5.06 2.59
C LEU A 145 14.60 -4.93 1.32
N GLY A 146 15.01 -5.55 0.22
CA GLY A 146 14.23 -5.56 -1.03
C GLY A 146 12.87 -6.21 -0.87
N PHE A 147 12.78 -7.37 -0.21
CA PHE A 147 11.51 -8.03 0.09
C PHE A 147 10.64 -7.19 1.05
N GLN A 148 11.25 -6.55 2.03
CA GLN A 148 10.57 -5.66 2.97
C GLN A 148 9.93 -4.48 2.24
N ARG A 149 10.67 -3.80 1.37
CA ARG A 149 10.15 -2.68 0.58
C ARG A 149 9.08 -3.13 -0.42
N ALA A 150 9.23 -4.27 -1.07
CA ALA A 150 8.21 -4.84 -1.96
C ALA A 150 6.93 -5.16 -1.19
N ALA A 151 7.02 -5.86 -0.06
CA ALA A 151 5.86 -6.17 0.78
C ALA A 151 5.17 -4.91 1.33
N PHE A 152 5.94 -3.85 1.60
CA PHE A 152 5.40 -2.56 2.01
C PHE A 152 4.60 -1.90 0.89
N SER A 153 5.08 -1.97 -0.35
CA SER A 153 4.45 -1.31 -1.51
C SER A 153 3.20 -2.05 -1.99
N ASN A 154 3.32 -3.34 -2.30
CA ASN A 154 2.24 -4.11 -2.95
C ASN A 154 1.37 -4.92 -1.99
N GLU A 155 1.72 -4.94 -0.69
CA GLU A 155 0.99 -5.64 0.38
C GLU A 155 0.78 -7.16 0.13
N ALA A 156 1.49 -7.75 -0.84
CA ALA A 156 1.33 -9.16 -1.17
C ALA A 156 1.76 -10.05 0.02
N GLY A 157 0.89 -10.98 0.38
CA GLY A 157 1.10 -11.87 1.53
C GLY A 157 0.68 -11.30 2.88
N ILE A 158 0.39 -10.00 3.00
CA ILE A 158 -0.10 -9.37 4.24
C ILE A 158 -1.57 -9.75 4.48
N GLY A 159 -2.37 -9.87 3.41
CA GLY A 159 -3.78 -10.22 3.46
C GLY A 159 -4.74 -9.04 3.54
N SER A 160 -4.24 -7.81 3.56
CA SER A 160 -5.03 -6.58 3.56
C SER A 160 -5.93 -6.47 2.32
N ALA A 161 -5.41 -6.78 1.13
CA ALA A 161 -6.17 -6.83 -0.11
C ALA A 161 -7.42 -7.71 -0.01
N ALA A 162 -7.34 -8.86 0.68
CA ALA A 162 -8.48 -9.74 0.86
C ALA A 162 -9.64 -9.10 1.64
N ILE A 163 -9.37 -8.07 2.46
CA ILE A 163 -10.43 -7.32 3.17
C ILE A 163 -11.19 -6.42 2.18
N ALA A 164 -10.48 -5.79 1.24
CA ALA A 164 -11.08 -4.97 0.20
C ALA A 164 -11.88 -5.83 -0.80
N HIS A 165 -11.25 -6.85 -1.38
CA HIS A 165 -11.84 -7.75 -2.38
C HIS A 165 -13.05 -8.51 -1.86
N ALA A 166 -13.12 -8.78 -0.55
CA ALA A 166 -14.31 -9.38 0.06
C ALA A 166 -15.58 -8.49 0.01
N THR A 167 -15.47 -7.23 -0.41
CA THR A 167 -16.62 -6.33 -0.56
C THR A 167 -17.24 -6.40 -1.96
N VAL A 168 -16.57 -7.02 -2.91
CA VAL A 168 -17.01 -7.13 -4.30
C VAL A 168 -18.22 -8.07 -4.41
N LYS A 169 -19.20 -7.66 -5.19
CA LYS A 169 -20.39 -8.46 -5.48
C LYS A 169 -20.16 -9.32 -6.71
N THR A 170 -19.62 -10.52 -6.53
CA THR A 170 -19.43 -11.48 -7.60
C THR A 170 -20.07 -12.82 -7.26
N LYS A 171 -20.51 -13.56 -8.28
CA LYS A 171 -20.93 -14.96 -8.16
C LYS A 171 -19.76 -15.93 -8.27
N GLU A 172 -18.61 -15.45 -8.78
CA GLU A 172 -17.42 -16.23 -9.06
C GLU A 172 -16.22 -15.64 -8.29
N PRO A 173 -15.97 -16.09 -7.04
CA PRO A 173 -14.87 -15.55 -6.23
C PRO A 173 -13.49 -15.67 -6.89
N VAL A 174 -13.29 -16.70 -7.72
CA VAL A 174 -12.01 -16.93 -8.43
C VAL A 174 -11.74 -15.79 -9.43
N SER A 175 -12.77 -15.23 -10.06
CA SER A 175 -12.58 -14.09 -10.98
C SER A 175 -12.03 -12.86 -10.24
N GLU A 176 -12.47 -12.63 -9.01
CA GLU A 176 -11.94 -11.56 -8.17
C GLU A 176 -10.49 -11.84 -7.74
N GLY A 177 -10.15 -13.11 -7.51
CA GLY A 177 -8.77 -13.52 -7.27
C GLY A 177 -7.83 -13.16 -8.42
N PHE A 178 -8.28 -13.27 -9.68
CA PHE A 178 -7.49 -12.81 -10.83
C PHE A 178 -7.33 -11.29 -10.89
N VAL A 179 -8.34 -10.53 -10.47
CA VAL A 179 -8.21 -9.06 -10.34
C VAL A 179 -7.15 -8.73 -9.27
N GLY A 180 -7.20 -9.38 -8.10
CA GLY A 180 -6.22 -9.20 -7.04
C GLY A 180 -4.77 -9.54 -7.44
N LEU A 181 -4.56 -10.46 -8.40
CA LEU A 181 -3.22 -10.75 -8.94
C LEU A 181 -2.63 -9.58 -9.75
N MET A 182 -3.46 -8.70 -10.29
CA MET A 182 -2.99 -7.55 -11.06
C MET A 182 -2.43 -6.44 -10.17
N GLU A 183 -2.84 -6.36 -8.91
CA GLU A 183 -2.40 -5.30 -8.00
C GLU A 183 -0.88 -5.29 -7.79
N PRO A 184 -0.22 -6.39 -7.36
CA PRO A 184 1.23 -6.43 -7.22
C PRO A 184 1.97 -6.21 -8.54
N PHE A 185 1.40 -6.65 -9.66
CA PHE A 185 1.98 -6.43 -10.98
C PHE A 185 1.99 -4.94 -11.34
N ILE A 186 0.84 -4.27 -11.24
CA ILE A 186 0.73 -2.85 -11.57
C ILE A 186 1.58 -2.01 -10.62
N ASP A 187 1.50 -2.28 -9.31
CA ASP A 187 2.26 -1.54 -8.32
C ASP A 187 3.76 -1.72 -8.52
N THR A 188 4.25 -2.95 -8.48
CA THR A 188 5.69 -3.21 -8.42
C THR A 188 6.35 -3.23 -9.79
N VAL A 189 5.78 -3.98 -10.77
CA VAL A 189 6.42 -4.12 -12.07
C VAL A 189 6.25 -2.85 -12.91
N VAL A 190 5.14 -2.11 -12.78
CA VAL A 190 4.92 -0.90 -13.56
C VAL A 190 5.34 0.34 -12.77
N ILE A 191 4.67 0.65 -11.66
CA ILE A 191 4.82 1.93 -10.96
C ILE A 191 6.19 2.03 -10.27
N CYS A 192 6.60 1.02 -9.49
CA CYS A 192 7.88 1.07 -8.78
C CYS A 192 9.05 1.05 -9.76
N THR A 193 8.97 0.28 -10.86
CA THR A 193 10.03 0.26 -11.89
C THR A 193 10.14 1.62 -12.58
N LEU A 194 9.02 2.26 -12.93
CA LEU A 194 9.02 3.61 -13.50
C LEU A 194 9.64 4.61 -12.52
N THR A 195 9.28 4.56 -11.24
CA THR A 195 9.85 5.44 -10.21
C THR A 195 11.35 5.25 -10.07
N ALA A 196 11.80 4.00 -10.04
CA ALA A 196 13.23 3.68 -9.99
C ALA A 196 13.98 4.23 -11.21
N LEU A 197 13.43 4.05 -12.42
CA LEU A 197 14.01 4.59 -13.65
C LEU A 197 14.04 6.12 -13.63
N VAL A 198 13.00 6.79 -13.15
CA VAL A 198 13.00 8.25 -12.99
C VAL A 198 14.15 8.69 -12.10
N ILE A 199 14.32 8.10 -10.92
CA ILE A 199 15.38 8.46 -9.99
C ILE A 199 16.76 8.19 -10.59
N LEU A 200 16.99 6.99 -11.13
CA LEU A 200 18.29 6.56 -11.66
C LEU A 200 18.72 7.37 -12.90
N THR A 201 17.78 7.74 -13.75
CA THR A 201 18.10 8.51 -14.97
C THR A 201 18.26 10.00 -14.74
N THR A 202 17.91 10.51 -13.55
CA THR A 202 17.92 11.95 -13.24
C THR A 202 18.94 12.32 -12.18
N VAL A 203 18.64 12.05 -10.92
CA VAL A 203 19.36 12.59 -9.75
C VAL A 203 20.30 11.60 -9.08
N TYR A 204 20.23 10.31 -9.46
CA TYR A 204 21.02 9.30 -8.77
C TYR A 204 22.51 9.49 -8.99
N GLU A 205 23.22 9.66 -7.87
CA GLU A 205 24.67 9.58 -7.76
C GLU A 205 25.03 8.64 -6.61
N PRO A 206 26.10 7.83 -6.71
CA PRO A 206 26.48 6.89 -5.63
C PRO A 206 26.73 7.56 -4.27
N ALA A 207 27.07 8.85 -4.26
CA ALA A 207 27.31 9.63 -3.04
C ALA A 207 26.00 10.10 -2.35
N MET A 208 24.84 10.05 -3.01
CA MET A 208 23.56 10.57 -2.46
C MET A 208 23.11 9.88 -1.18
N ALA A 209 23.55 8.64 -0.93
CA ALA A 209 23.25 7.94 0.33
C ALA A 209 23.67 8.75 1.58
N ASN A 210 24.59 9.69 1.43
CA ASN A 210 25.10 10.54 2.50
C ASN A 210 24.40 11.91 2.60
N GLU A 211 23.54 12.27 1.63
CA GLU A 211 22.89 13.58 1.58
C GLU A 211 21.58 13.68 2.39
N GLY A 212 21.11 12.57 2.94
CA GLY A 212 19.96 12.55 3.83
C GLY A 212 18.60 12.78 3.17
N ILE A 213 18.52 12.95 1.84
CA ILE A 213 17.26 13.12 1.11
C ILE A 213 16.57 11.76 0.99
N GLN A 214 15.38 11.63 1.55
CA GLN A 214 14.66 10.37 1.63
C GLN A 214 13.19 10.51 1.25
N GLY A 215 12.55 9.35 0.96
CA GLY A 215 11.12 9.27 0.73
C GLY A 215 10.66 10.07 -0.49
N ILE A 216 9.52 10.72 -0.37
CA ILE A 216 8.86 11.44 -1.46
C ILE A 216 9.68 12.65 -1.96
N ALA A 217 10.52 13.24 -1.11
CA ALA A 217 11.36 14.37 -1.49
C ALA A 217 12.36 13.99 -2.60
N LEU A 218 12.94 12.78 -2.54
CA LEU A 218 13.83 12.27 -3.57
C LEU A 218 13.12 12.13 -4.92
N THR A 219 11.90 11.59 -4.92
CA THR A 219 11.09 11.48 -6.15
C THR A 219 10.75 12.85 -6.71
N SER A 220 10.39 13.80 -5.86
CA SER A 220 10.07 15.18 -6.27
C SER A 220 11.28 15.89 -6.87
N GLN A 221 12.46 15.70 -6.31
CA GLN A 221 13.72 16.22 -6.86
C GLN A 221 14.04 15.58 -8.22
N ALA A 222 13.84 14.28 -8.35
CA ALA A 222 14.06 13.55 -9.59
C ALA A 222 13.18 14.07 -10.73
N PHE A 223 11.92 14.30 -10.48
CA PHE A 223 11.01 14.90 -11.47
C PHE A 223 11.37 16.34 -11.80
N SER A 224 11.64 17.16 -10.79
CA SER A 224 11.91 18.59 -10.97
C SER A 224 13.23 18.85 -11.70
N SER A 225 14.20 17.96 -11.61
CA SER A 225 15.47 18.07 -12.35
C SER A 225 15.29 18.02 -13.88
N THR A 226 14.24 17.35 -14.36
CA THR A 226 13.92 17.26 -15.79
C THR A 226 12.75 18.18 -16.17
N LEU A 227 11.73 18.28 -15.32
CA LEU A 227 10.50 19.01 -15.54
C LEU A 227 10.29 19.99 -14.38
N SER A 228 10.84 21.19 -14.44
CA SER A 228 10.78 22.18 -13.36
C SER A 228 9.35 22.55 -12.91
N TRP A 229 8.38 22.48 -13.81
CA TRP A 229 6.97 22.72 -13.51
C TRP A 229 6.27 21.57 -12.78
N SER A 230 6.89 20.35 -12.74
CA SER A 230 6.26 19.13 -12.22
C SER A 230 6.11 19.12 -10.69
N VAL A 231 6.84 19.97 -9.98
CA VAL A 231 6.87 19.98 -8.50
C VAL A 231 5.46 20.10 -7.90
N LEU A 232 4.66 21.07 -8.32
CA LEU A 232 3.32 21.26 -7.78
C LEU A 232 2.34 20.13 -8.14
N PRO A 233 2.21 19.72 -9.43
CA PRO A 233 1.34 18.60 -9.80
C PRO A 233 1.74 17.30 -9.10
N LEU A 234 3.03 16.97 -9.05
CA LEU A 234 3.51 15.75 -8.41
C LEU A 234 3.23 15.76 -6.90
N SER A 235 3.46 16.90 -6.25
CA SER A 235 3.20 17.04 -4.82
C SER A 235 1.72 16.86 -4.50
N PHE A 236 0.85 17.43 -5.30
CA PHE A 236 -0.58 17.24 -5.15
C PHE A 236 -0.97 15.77 -5.31
N ILE A 237 -0.45 15.11 -6.35
CA ILE A 237 -0.68 13.68 -6.59
C ILE A 237 -0.14 12.83 -5.43
N ALA A 238 1.04 13.12 -4.91
CA ALA A 238 1.63 12.40 -3.79
C ALA A 238 0.78 12.50 -2.51
N ILE A 239 0.25 13.69 -2.21
CA ILE A 239 -0.69 13.89 -1.09
C ILE A 239 -1.99 13.12 -1.32
N LEU A 240 -2.49 13.06 -2.56
CA LEU A 240 -3.67 12.28 -2.91
C LEU A 240 -3.42 10.77 -2.78
N PHE A 241 -2.24 10.27 -3.14
CA PHE A 241 -1.84 8.87 -2.92
C PHE A 241 -1.87 8.54 -1.42
N ALA A 242 -1.22 9.35 -0.60
CA ALA A 242 -1.23 9.18 0.84
C ALA A 242 -2.66 9.19 1.41
N PHE A 243 -3.48 10.15 1.00
CA PHE A 243 -4.88 10.25 1.39
C PHE A 243 -5.70 9.02 1.02
N SER A 244 -5.57 8.51 -0.21
CA SER A 244 -6.31 7.31 -0.65
C SER A 244 -5.91 6.06 0.13
N THR A 245 -4.63 5.92 0.45
CA THR A 245 -4.11 4.81 1.27
C THR A 245 -4.64 4.89 2.69
N ILE A 246 -4.64 6.08 3.31
CA ILE A 246 -5.24 6.29 4.63
C ILE A 246 -6.72 5.86 4.64
N LEU A 247 -7.48 6.22 3.62
CA LEU A 247 -8.89 5.82 3.52
C LEU A 247 -9.06 4.29 3.47
N SER A 248 -8.28 3.60 2.64
CA SER A 248 -8.35 2.14 2.49
C SER A 248 -7.97 1.42 3.78
N TRP A 249 -6.87 1.81 4.39
CA TRP A 249 -6.38 1.22 5.64
C TRP A 249 -7.29 1.49 6.85
N SER A 250 -8.04 2.62 6.85
CA SER A 250 -9.08 2.85 7.86
C SER A 250 -10.14 1.77 7.84
N TYR A 251 -10.50 1.29 6.65
CA TYR A 251 -11.45 0.18 6.50
C TYR A 251 -10.85 -1.15 6.96
N TYR A 252 -9.60 -1.43 6.60
CA TYR A 252 -8.93 -2.67 7.01
C TYR A 252 -8.84 -2.80 8.53
N GLY A 253 -8.36 -1.76 9.19
CA GLY A 253 -8.30 -1.72 10.66
C GLY A 253 -9.66 -1.78 11.32
N SER A 254 -10.68 -1.08 10.77
CA SER A 254 -12.04 -1.14 11.26
C SER A 254 -12.62 -2.56 11.20
N LYS A 255 -12.31 -3.34 10.15
CA LYS A 255 -12.76 -4.74 10.03
C LYS A 255 -12.05 -5.68 11.03
N GLY A 256 -10.76 -5.47 11.26
CA GLY A 256 -10.05 -6.16 12.35
C GLY A 256 -10.64 -5.83 13.72
N TRP A 257 -10.89 -4.55 13.97
CA TRP A 257 -11.47 -4.07 15.23
C TRP A 257 -12.86 -4.65 15.50
N THR A 258 -13.77 -4.59 14.50
CA THR A 258 -15.11 -5.15 14.66
C THR A 258 -15.13 -6.67 14.79
N TYR A 259 -14.13 -7.38 14.25
CA TYR A 259 -13.98 -8.80 14.48
C TYR A 259 -13.62 -9.13 15.96
N ILE A 260 -12.83 -8.27 16.63
CA ILE A 260 -12.39 -8.47 18.01
C ILE A 260 -13.48 -8.06 19.01
N ILE A 261 -14.03 -6.86 18.84
CA ILE A 261 -14.93 -6.21 19.83
C ILE A 261 -16.40 -6.48 19.52
N GLY A 262 -16.74 -6.80 18.27
CA GLY A 262 -18.11 -6.91 17.78
C GLY A 262 -18.57 -5.67 16.98
N GLU A 263 -19.66 -5.85 16.25
CA GLU A 263 -20.27 -4.77 15.45
C GLU A 263 -21.13 -3.88 16.35
N SER A 264 -20.57 -2.75 16.78
CA SER A 264 -21.23 -1.72 17.57
C SER A 264 -20.87 -0.34 17.04
N ILE A 265 -21.85 0.56 16.99
CA ILE A 265 -21.64 1.96 16.57
C ILE A 265 -20.58 2.65 17.46
N TRP A 266 -20.60 2.37 18.75
CA TRP A 266 -19.61 2.91 19.68
C TRP A 266 -18.18 2.38 19.42
N ALA A 267 -18.06 1.08 19.17
CA ALA A 267 -16.77 0.46 18.86
C ALA A 267 -16.19 1.00 17.55
N GLU A 268 -17.02 1.13 16.51
CA GLU A 268 -16.60 1.73 15.25
C GLU A 268 -16.22 3.20 15.39
N SER A 269 -17.00 3.98 16.13
CA SER A 269 -16.72 5.40 16.36
C SER A 269 -15.44 5.60 17.13
N PHE A 270 -15.19 4.80 18.17
CA PHE A 270 -13.95 4.83 18.92
C PHE A 270 -12.74 4.55 18.03
N PHE A 271 -12.82 3.49 17.19
CA PHE A 271 -11.76 3.19 16.24
C PHE A 271 -11.50 4.36 15.28
N LYS A 272 -12.54 4.92 14.68
CA LYS A 272 -12.41 6.05 13.72
C LYS A 272 -11.78 7.28 14.36
N ILE A 273 -12.16 7.62 15.58
CA ILE A 273 -11.58 8.74 16.33
C ILE A 273 -10.10 8.47 16.63
N SER A 274 -9.78 7.27 17.13
CA SER A 274 -8.40 6.87 17.40
C SER A 274 -7.57 6.90 16.12
N PHE A 275 -8.10 6.38 15.01
CA PHE A 275 -7.44 6.38 13.71
C PHE A 275 -7.13 7.82 13.23
N CYS A 276 -8.08 8.75 13.38
CA CYS A 276 -7.88 10.17 13.06
C CYS A 276 -6.83 10.85 13.97
N PHE A 277 -6.76 10.47 15.24
CA PHE A 277 -5.71 10.95 16.15
C PHE A 277 -4.32 10.53 15.68
N PHE A 278 -4.16 9.28 15.24
CA PHE A 278 -2.88 8.77 14.71
C PHE A 278 -2.46 9.45 13.39
N ILE A 279 -3.39 9.97 12.58
CA ILE A 279 -3.04 10.82 11.41
C ILE A 279 -2.29 12.06 11.86
N ALA A 280 -2.81 12.76 12.87
CA ALA A 280 -2.16 13.96 13.39
C ALA A 280 -0.81 13.62 14.02
N LEU A 281 -0.73 12.54 14.78
CA LEU A 281 0.50 12.06 15.40
C LEU A 281 1.58 11.73 14.36
N GLY A 282 1.22 11.07 13.25
CA GLY A 282 2.15 10.71 12.16
C GLY A 282 2.82 11.94 11.53
N CYS A 283 2.12 13.06 11.43
CA CYS A 283 2.71 14.32 10.94
C CYS A 283 3.72 14.96 11.91
N MET A 284 3.79 14.50 13.15
CA MET A 284 4.64 15.08 14.22
C MET A 284 5.85 14.22 14.57
N ILE A 285 5.88 12.96 14.11
CA ILE A 285 6.92 11.98 14.44
C ILE A 285 7.93 11.88 13.29
N ASN A 286 9.19 11.57 13.61
CA ASN A 286 10.25 11.36 12.63
C ASN A 286 9.95 10.14 11.73
N LEU A 287 10.30 10.28 10.46
CA LEU A 287 10.07 9.24 9.44
C LEU A 287 10.68 7.89 9.80
N SER A 288 11.93 7.87 10.31
CA SER A 288 12.59 6.60 10.66
C SER A 288 11.83 5.81 11.72
N ALA A 289 11.37 6.46 12.78
CA ALA A 289 10.58 5.80 13.83
C ALA A 289 9.25 5.25 13.30
N VAL A 290 8.60 5.98 12.37
CA VAL A 290 7.36 5.51 11.72
C VAL A 290 7.63 4.34 10.80
N LEU A 291 8.77 4.35 10.07
CA LEU A 291 9.17 3.24 9.20
C LEU A 291 9.47 1.97 9.99
N ASP A 292 10.29 2.06 11.04
CA ASP A 292 10.66 0.90 11.88
C ASP A 292 9.43 0.24 12.50
N PHE A 293 8.50 1.07 13.00
CA PHE A 293 7.22 0.60 13.52
C PHE A 293 6.38 -0.10 12.45
N SER A 294 6.26 0.51 11.28
CA SER A 294 5.48 -0.03 10.16
C SER A 294 6.06 -1.33 9.61
N ASP A 295 7.38 -1.41 9.46
CA ASP A 295 8.08 -2.59 8.97
C ASP A 295 7.89 -3.80 9.90
N ALA A 296 7.98 -3.60 11.21
CA ALA A 296 7.72 -4.66 12.17
C ALA A 296 6.29 -5.20 12.06
N LEU A 297 5.32 -4.31 11.86
CA LEU A 297 3.90 -4.68 11.78
C LEU A 297 3.53 -5.39 10.48
N ILE A 298 4.18 -5.06 9.36
CA ILE A 298 4.00 -5.79 8.09
C ILE A 298 4.31 -7.26 8.28
N PHE A 299 5.49 -7.56 8.83
CA PHE A 299 5.91 -8.95 9.02
C PHE A 299 5.02 -9.70 10.00
N ILE A 300 4.65 -9.05 11.13
CA ILE A 300 3.74 -9.65 12.10
C ILE A 300 2.39 -9.99 11.48
N THR A 301 1.85 -9.10 10.65
CA THR A 301 0.56 -9.31 9.97
C THR A 301 0.64 -10.39 8.89
N ALA A 302 1.78 -10.50 8.20
CA ALA A 302 1.98 -11.50 7.15
C ALA A 302 2.04 -12.93 7.69
N ILE A 303 2.59 -13.17 8.90
CA ILE A 303 2.78 -14.50 9.47
C ILE A 303 1.50 -15.34 9.46
N PRO A 304 0.39 -14.93 10.12
CA PRO A 304 -0.82 -15.72 10.15
C PRO A 304 -1.45 -15.90 8.77
N ASN A 305 -1.35 -14.89 7.91
CA ASN A 305 -1.90 -14.96 6.56
C ASN A 305 -1.15 -15.96 5.68
N ILE A 306 0.18 -15.89 5.64
CA ILE A 306 1.01 -16.79 4.83
C ILE A 306 0.81 -18.24 5.31
N PHE A 307 0.79 -18.47 6.64
CA PHE A 307 0.48 -19.78 7.18
C PHE A 307 -0.88 -20.29 6.68
N GLY A 308 -1.91 -19.46 6.73
CA GLY A 308 -3.24 -19.80 6.24
C GLY A 308 -3.26 -20.12 4.75
N LEU A 309 -2.56 -19.35 3.93
CA LEU A 309 -2.46 -19.59 2.48
C LEU A 309 -1.84 -20.96 2.17
N TYR A 310 -0.77 -21.37 2.87
CA TYR A 310 -0.19 -22.70 2.69
C TYR A 310 -1.15 -23.82 3.08
N VAL A 311 -1.85 -23.69 4.21
CA VAL A 311 -2.82 -24.70 4.65
C VAL A 311 -4.02 -24.79 3.72
N LEU A 312 -4.46 -23.67 3.16
CA LEU A 312 -5.61 -23.56 2.26
C LEU A 312 -5.28 -23.73 0.78
N ALA A 313 -4.00 -23.85 0.41
CA ALA A 313 -3.57 -24.01 -1.00
C ALA A 313 -4.31 -25.12 -1.75
N PRO A 314 -4.59 -26.34 -1.17
CA PRO A 314 -5.37 -27.35 -1.85
C PRO A 314 -6.83 -26.94 -2.12
N VAL A 315 -7.44 -26.13 -1.25
CA VAL A 315 -8.80 -25.59 -1.43
C VAL A 315 -8.80 -24.60 -2.58
N ILE A 316 -7.85 -23.67 -2.57
CA ILE A 316 -7.68 -22.67 -3.65
C ILE A 316 -7.49 -23.37 -4.99
N LYS A 317 -6.65 -24.40 -5.05
CA LYS A 317 -6.42 -25.18 -6.26
C LYS A 317 -7.70 -25.87 -6.75
N SER A 318 -8.48 -26.46 -5.86
CA SER A 318 -9.74 -27.13 -6.23
C SER A 318 -10.76 -26.16 -6.80
N GLU A 319 -10.90 -24.98 -6.19
CA GLU A 319 -11.80 -23.91 -6.66
C GLU A 319 -11.37 -23.37 -8.03
N LEU A 320 -10.06 -23.16 -8.23
CA LEU A 320 -9.50 -22.72 -9.50
C LEU A 320 -9.80 -23.74 -10.62
N VAL A 321 -9.55 -25.02 -10.36
CA VAL A 321 -9.82 -26.10 -11.35
C VAL A 321 -11.33 -26.19 -11.67
N ASN A 322 -12.18 -26.08 -10.65
CA ASN A 322 -13.62 -26.08 -10.84
C ASN A 322 -14.08 -24.86 -11.68
N TYR A 323 -13.60 -23.68 -11.34
CA TYR A 323 -13.87 -22.45 -12.11
C TYR A 323 -13.46 -22.58 -13.57
N GLN A 324 -12.24 -23.10 -13.84
CA GLN A 324 -11.75 -23.31 -15.20
C GLN A 324 -12.62 -24.31 -15.99
N LYS A 325 -13.05 -25.41 -15.37
CA LYS A 325 -13.96 -26.39 -16.00
C LYS A 325 -15.29 -25.75 -16.39
N ARG A 326 -15.93 -24.99 -15.48
CA ARG A 326 -17.20 -24.30 -15.75
C ARG A 326 -17.05 -23.19 -16.79
N LEU A 327 -15.91 -22.52 -16.82
CA LEU A 327 -15.61 -21.53 -17.86
C LEU A 327 -15.49 -22.18 -19.24
N HIS A 328 -14.78 -23.31 -19.36
CA HIS A 328 -14.63 -24.05 -20.63
C HIS A 328 -15.92 -24.72 -21.09
N SER A 329 -16.77 -25.17 -20.16
CA SER A 329 -18.08 -25.75 -20.51
C SER A 329 -19.12 -24.72 -20.95
N GLY A 330 -18.83 -23.42 -20.82
CA GLY A 330 -19.80 -22.35 -21.12
C GLY A 330 -20.86 -22.15 -20.05
N GLU A 331 -20.77 -22.80 -18.89
CA GLU A 331 -21.68 -22.62 -17.75
C GLU A 331 -21.53 -21.21 -17.16
N ILE A 332 -20.31 -20.69 -17.11
CA ILE A 332 -20.03 -19.31 -16.73
C ILE A 332 -20.13 -18.46 -18.00
N GLN A 333 -21.23 -17.70 -18.09
CA GLN A 333 -21.41 -16.76 -19.19
C GLN A 333 -20.43 -15.59 -19.08
N HIS A 334 -19.71 -15.32 -20.17
CA HIS A 334 -18.97 -14.07 -20.27
C HIS A 334 -19.96 -12.89 -20.18
N TYR A 335 -19.83 -12.10 -19.14
CA TYR A 335 -20.58 -10.85 -19.02
C TYR A 335 -20.05 -9.92 -20.12
N ARG A 336 -20.71 -9.90 -21.28
CA ARG A 336 -20.58 -8.77 -22.18
C ARG A 336 -21.44 -7.68 -21.58
N SER A 337 -20.82 -6.57 -21.16
CA SER A 337 -21.57 -5.36 -20.86
C SER A 337 -22.48 -5.07 -22.06
N SER A 338 -23.78 -5.15 -21.86
CA SER A 338 -24.71 -4.52 -22.81
C SER A 338 -24.33 -3.03 -22.89
N PRO A 339 -24.15 -2.46 -24.06
CA PRO A 339 -24.05 -1.04 -24.20
C PRO A 339 -25.45 -0.47 -23.91
N ASP A 340 -25.70 -0.03 -22.67
CA ASP A 340 -26.79 0.86 -22.30
C ASP A 340 -26.19 2.07 -21.59
#